data_7b1f1b308ba06dde7b0fdd6d3ff2cee3
#
_entry.id   7b1f1b308ba06dde7b0fdd6d3ff2cee3
#
_cell.length_a   1.000
_cell.length_b   1.000
_cell.length_c   1.000
_cell.angle_alpha   90.00
_cell.angle_beta   90.00
_cell.angle_gamma   90.00
#
_symmetry.space_group_name_H-M   'P 1'
#
loop_
_entity.id
_entity.type
_entity.pdbx_description
1 polymer ?
#
loop_
_entity_poly.entity_id
_entity_poly.type
_entity_poly.pdbx_seq_one_letter_code
_entity_poly.pdbx_strand_id
1 'polypeptide(L)'
;MRCLGNPGRIKANYAGTSFATLDKLKAGFQYGSDKVHILADKIQPGSLGAVGYDDEGVKTKQWDLIRDGKLVDYQAIRDQAHILGKTASDGCCYADSWSSVQFQRMANVSLAAGKTPLSVSDLIKNVENGIYIIGDGSFSIDQQRYNAQFGGQLFYEIKNGAITRMLEDVAYQIRTPEFWNACSAVADQRDYRLGGSFFDGKGQPAQVSAVSHGSSTARFDGINVISTARSLG
;
A
#
# COMPACT_ATOMS: atom_id res chain seq x y z
N MET A 1 4.22 -0.23 1.93
CA MET A 1 3.03 0.25 1.23
C MET A 1 3.26 0.93 -0.12
N ARG A 2 4.49 1.17 -0.51
CA ARG A 2 4.82 1.72 -1.84
C ARG A 2 4.36 0.85 -3.00
N CYS A 3 4.20 -0.48 -2.76
CA CYS A 3 3.67 -1.44 -3.75
C CYS A 3 2.18 -1.37 -3.99
N LEU A 4 1.43 -0.63 -3.18
CA LEU A 4 -0.01 -0.51 -3.44
C LEU A 4 -0.28 0.18 -4.77
N GLY A 5 0.78 0.63 -5.45
CA GLY A 5 0.68 1.35 -6.70
C GLY A 5 -0.28 2.51 -6.50
N ASN A 6 -0.63 3.20 -7.48
CA ASN A 6 -1.81 4.04 -7.41
C ASN A 6 -2.96 3.32 -8.13
N PRO A 7 -3.58 2.26 -7.58
CA PRO A 7 -4.70 1.63 -8.26
C PRO A 7 -5.82 2.64 -8.50
N GLY A 8 -5.80 3.75 -7.80
CA GLY A 8 -6.84 4.73 -7.84
C GLY A 8 -6.53 6.02 -8.60
N ARG A 9 -5.72 6.00 -9.64
CA ARG A 9 -5.48 7.22 -10.44
C ARG A 9 -6.07 7.11 -11.83
N ILE A 10 -7.12 7.84 -12.07
CA ILE A 10 -7.71 7.99 -13.40
C ILE A 10 -6.67 8.50 -14.40
N LYS A 11 -5.84 9.49 -14.03
CA LYS A 11 -4.74 9.98 -14.87
C LYS A 11 -3.76 8.87 -15.28
N ALA A 12 -3.37 7.99 -14.36
CA ALA A 12 -2.47 6.87 -14.65
C ALA A 12 -3.11 5.85 -15.60
N ASN A 13 -4.43 5.68 -15.53
CA ASN A 13 -5.15 4.85 -16.46
C ASN A 13 -5.10 5.41 -17.90
N TYR A 14 -5.41 6.70 -18.08
CA TYR A 14 -5.34 7.35 -19.40
C TYR A 14 -3.91 7.37 -19.96
N ALA A 15 -2.90 7.50 -19.12
CA ALA A 15 -1.50 7.47 -19.54
C ALA A 15 -0.95 6.05 -19.79
N GLY A 16 -1.75 5.00 -19.59
CA GLY A 16 -1.32 3.61 -19.73
C GLY A 16 -0.27 3.19 -18.69
N THR A 17 -0.12 3.95 -17.59
CA THR A 17 0.88 3.72 -16.54
C THR A 17 0.30 3.02 -15.31
N SER A 18 -0.89 2.43 -15.41
CA SER A 18 -1.50 1.63 -14.35
C SER A 18 -1.92 0.26 -14.87
N PHE A 19 -1.51 -0.80 -14.18
CA PHE A 19 -2.03 -2.14 -14.45
C PHE A 19 -3.46 -2.35 -13.91
N ALA A 20 -3.86 -1.57 -12.89
CA ALA A 20 -5.20 -1.58 -12.32
C ALA A 20 -6.08 -0.59 -13.11
N THR A 21 -6.61 -1.03 -14.25
CA THR A 21 -7.40 -0.20 -15.18
C THR A 21 -8.85 -0.04 -14.73
N LEU A 22 -9.57 0.94 -15.32
CA LEU A 22 -11.00 1.15 -15.06
C LEU A 22 -11.85 -0.08 -15.44
N ASP A 23 -11.49 -0.79 -16.49
CA ASP A 23 -12.18 -2.02 -16.89
C ASP A 23 -12.01 -3.12 -15.85
N LYS A 24 -10.81 -3.24 -15.28
CA LYS A 24 -10.54 -4.16 -14.18
C LYS A 24 -11.32 -3.77 -12.92
N LEU A 25 -11.43 -2.49 -12.61
CA LEU A 25 -12.28 -2.01 -11.52
C LEU A 25 -13.74 -2.45 -11.71
N LYS A 26 -14.30 -2.18 -12.88
CA LYS A 26 -15.68 -2.55 -13.22
C LYS A 26 -15.91 -4.06 -13.19
N ALA A 27 -14.91 -4.85 -13.55
CA ALA A 27 -14.96 -6.31 -13.53
C ALA A 27 -14.73 -6.91 -12.12
N GLY A 28 -14.44 -6.11 -11.10
CA GLY A 28 -14.13 -6.61 -9.76
C GLY A 28 -12.83 -7.42 -9.71
N PHE A 29 -11.78 -6.90 -10.32
CA PHE A 29 -10.47 -7.56 -10.44
C PHE A 29 -9.94 -8.06 -9.11
N GLN A 30 -9.54 -9.34 -9.07
CA GLN A 30 -8.89 -9.96 -7.92
C GLN A 30 -7.47 -9.41 -7.79
N TYR A 31 -7.29 -8.46 -6.89
CA TYR A 31 -6.03 -7.76 -6.65
C TYR A 31 -5.11 -8.53 -5.69
N GLY A 32 -5.69 -9.24 -4.74
CA GLY A 32 -5.00 -9.98 -3.71
C GLY A 32 -5.86 -11.11 -3.15
N SER A 33 -5.36 -11.84 -2.15
CA SER A 33 -6.15 -12.84 -1.43
C SER A 33 -7.30 -12.19 -0.64
N ASP A 34 -8.22 -12.98 -0.13
CA ASP A 34 -9.33 -12.54 0.73
C ASP A 34 -8.87 -11.90 2.06
N LYS A 35 -7.61 -12.04 2.42
CA LYS A 35 -6.99 -11.42 3.61
C LYS A 35 -6.62 -9.95 3.37
N VAL A 36 -6.56 -9.55 2.10
CA VAL A 36 -6.11 -8.21 1.72
C VAL A 36 -7.27 -7.22 1.73
N HIS A 37 -7.23 -6.28 2.66
CA HIS A 37 -8.18 -5.19 2.77
C HIS A 37 -7.42 -3.87 2.87
N ILE A 38 -7.57 -3.00 1.87
CA ILE A 38 -6.80 -1.77 1.75
C ILE A 38 -7.75 -0.59 1.76
N LEU A 39 -7.50 0.30 2.72
CA LEU A 39 -8.30 1.49 2.98
C LEU A 39 -7.57 2.74 2.47
N ALA A 40 -8.35 3.69 1.98
CA ALA A 40 -7.97 5.09 1.86
C ALA A 40 -8.67 5.85 2.99
N ASP A 41 -7.92 6.59 3.80
CA ASP A 41 -8.44 7.22 5.00
C ASP A 41 -7.92 8.65 5.16
N LYS A 42 -8.84 9.61 5.16
CA LYS A 42 -8.54 11.03 5.38
C LYS A 42 -9.02 11.53 6.76
N ILE A 43 -9.55 10.61 7.58
CA ILE A 43 -10.12 10.95 8.89
C ILE A 43 -9.46 10.19 10.05
N GLN A 44 -8.47 9.33 9.78
CA GLN A 44 -7.80 8.53 10.81
C GLN A 44 -7.09 9.44 11.84
N PRO A 45 -7.46 9.38 13.12
CA PRO A 45 -6.82 10.18 14.16
C PRO A 45 -5.31 9.94 14.23
N GLY A 46 -4.53 11.00 14.41
CA GLY A 46 -3.07 10.93 14.53
C GLY A 46 -2.33 10.69 13.21
N SER A 47 -3.02 10.58 12.08
CA SER A 47 -2.37 10.45 10.77
C SER A 47 -1.99 11.83 10.20
N LEU A 48 -0.88 11.86 9.44
CA LEU A 48 -0.34 13.10 8.86
C LEU A 48 -1.24 13.69 7.76
N GLY A 49 -1.99 12.87 7.04
CA GLY A 49 -2.84 13.30 5.93
C GLY A 49 -4.31 13.47 6.30
N ALA A 50 -4.69 13.38 7.59
CA ALA A 50 -6.08 13.58 8.02
C ALA A 50 -6.44 15.07 8.05
N VAL A 51 -7.56 15.40 7.43
CA VAL A 51 -8.14 16.76 7.41
C VAL A 51 -9.66 16.65 7.36
N GLY A 52 -10.37 17.66 7.86
CA GLY A 52 -11.83 17.68 7.85
C GLY A 52 -12.44 17.87 6.47
N TYR A 53 -11.80 18.69 5.64
CA TYR A 53 -12.19 19.01 4.27
C TYR A 53 -10.96 19.00 3.38
N ASP A 54 -11.10 18.61 2.13
CA ASP A 54 -10.06 18.70 1.11
C ASP A 54 -10.00 20.10 0.48
N ASP A 55 -9.07 20.32 -0.45
CA ASP A 55 -8.87 21.64 -1.07
C ASP A 55 -9.93 21.99 -2.15
N GLU A 56 -10.93 21.14 -2.35
CA GLU A 56 -12.18 21.47 -3.05
C GLU A 56 -13.35 21.75 -2.09
N GLY A 57 -13.10 21.79 -0.77
CA GLY A 57 -14.15 21.97 0.25
C GLY A 57 -15.05 20.73 0.42
N VAL A 58 -14.60 19.55 -0.01
CA VAL A 58 -15.34 18.30 0.17
C VAL A 58 -14.98 17.69 1.51
N LYS A 59 -16.00 17.32 2.29
CA LYS A 59 -15.81 16.62 3.56
C LYS A 59 -15.10 15.29 3.33
N THR A 60 -14.02 15.09 4.05
CA THR A 60 -13.18 13.88 3.92
C THR A 60 -13.86 12.66 4.56
N LYS A 61 -13.41 11.47 4.15
CA LYS A 61 -13.97 10.20 4.59
C LYS A 61 -12.92 9.09 4.57
N GLN A 62 -13.33 7.92 4.99
CA GLN A 62 -12.66 6.65 4.77
C GLN A 62 -13.42 5.83 3.72
N TRP A 63 -12.73 5.09 2.87
CA TRP A 63 -13.33 4.17 1.90
C TRP A 63 -12.37 3.05 1.54
N ASP A 64 -12.94 1.95 1.01
CA ASP A 64 -12.15 0.81 0.57
C ASP A 64 -11.61 1.04 -0.85
N LEU A 65 -10.35 0.71 -1.06
CA LEU A 65 -9.74 0.56 -2.38
C LEU A 65 -9.74 -0.92 -2.80
N ILE A 66 -9.35 -1.78 -1.87
CA ILE A 66 -9.39 -3.24 -2.01
C ILE A 66 -10.20 -3.78 -0.85
N ARG A 67 -11.23 -4.55 -1.14
CA ARG A 67 -12.07 -5.21 -0.14
C ARG A 67 -12.03 -6.71 -0.35
N ASP A 68 -11.55 -7.44 0.67
CA ASP A 68 -11.43 -8.91 0.63
C ASP A 68 -10.76 -9.37 -0.67
N GLY A 69 -9.63 -8.73 -1.00
CA GLY A 69 -8.82 -8.99 -2.18
C GLY A 69 -9.30 -8.40 -3.51
N LYS A 70 -10.51 -7.87 -3.59
CA LYS A 70 -11.07 -7.30 -4.82
C LYS A 70 -10.86 -5.80 -4.94
N LEU A 71 -10.45 -5.33 -6.11
CA LEU A 71 -10.42 -3.90 -6.44
C LEU A 71 -11.86 -3.38 -6.51
N VAL A 72 -12.23 -2.47 -5.62
CA VAL A 72 -13.60 -1.97 -5.48
C VAL A 72 -13.75 -0.49 -5.74
N ASP A 73 -12.68 0.30 -5.59
CA ASP A 73 -12.76 1.73 -5.80
C ASP A 73 -11.40 2.36 -6.15
N TYR A 74 -11.47 3.60 -6.59
CA TYR A 74 -10.35 4.50 -6.80
C TYR A 74 -10.45 5.68 -5.83
N GLN A 75 -9.46 6.58 -5.93
CA GLN A 75 -9.44 7.88 -5.28
C GLN A 75 -9.82 8.94 -6.30
N ALA A 76 -10.94 9.61 -6.13
CA ALA A 76 -11.47 10.57 -7.08
C ALA A 76 -11.73 11.94 -6.44
N ILE A 77 -11.40 12.99 -7.17
CA ILE A 77 -11.80 14.36 -6.91
C ILE A 77 -13.05 14.73 -7.74
N ARG A 78 -13.59 15.93 -7.63
CA ARG A 78 -14.87 16.32 -8.24
C ARG A 78 -14.93 16.07 -9.75
N ASP A 79 -13.89 16.51 -10.47
CA ASP A 79 -13.83 16.36 -11.94
C ASP A 79 -13.60 14.92 -12.41
N GLN A 80 -13.28 14.01 -11.50
CA GLN A 80 -13.05 12.59 -11.78
C GLN A 80 -14.20 11.68 -11.32
N ALA A 81 -15.01 12.12 -10.37
CA ALA A 81 -16.04 11.28 -9.76
C ALA A 81 -17.01 10.69 -10.80
N HIS A 82 -17.46 11.49 -11.76
CA HIS A 82 -18.38 11.04 -12.80
C HIS A 82 -17.82 9.92 -13.69
N ILE A 83 -16.49 9.87 -13.89
CA ILE A 83 -15.82 8.80 -14.68
C ILE A 83 -15.98 7.43 -13.98
N LEU A 84 -16.06 7.46 -12.66
CA LEU A 84 -16.29 6.28 -11.81
C LEU A 84 -17.78 6.00 -11.55
N GLY A 85 -18.68 6.80 -12.12
CA GLY A 85 -20.12 6.71 -11.85
C GLY A 85 -20.49 7.17 -10.43
N LYS A 86 -19.62 7.95 -9.77
CA LYS A 86 -19.88 8.50 -8.44
C LYS A 86 -20.63 9.82 -8.53
N THR A 87 -21.49 10.08 -7.55
CA THR A 87 -22.21 11.35 -7.39
C THR A 87 -21.41 12.41 -6.63
N ALA A 88 -20.32 12.00 -5.96
CA ALA A 88 -19.50 12.90 -5.16
C ALA A 88 -18.02 12.46 -5.17
N SER A 89 -17.14 13.43 -4.91
CA SER A 89 -15.72 13.25 -4.66
C SER A 89 -15.46 12.39 -3.42
N ASP A 90 -14.25 11.81 -3.34
CA ASP A 90 -13.78 11.08 -2.16
C ASP A 90 -13.15 11.98 -1.09
N GLY A 91 -13.06 13.30 -1.35
CA GLY A 91 -12.42 14.25 -0.43
C GLY A 91 -10.90 14.07 -0.39
N CYS A 92 -10.28 13.91 -1.56
CA CYS A 92 -8.83 13.68 -1.68
C CYS A 92 -8.13 14.65 -2.64
N CYS A 93 -8.72 15.82 -2.86
CA CYS A 93 -8.06 16.92 -3.57
C CYS A 93 -7.02 17.59 -2.67
N TYR A 94 -5.91 18.01 -3.25
CA TYR A 94 -4.81 18.59 -2.48
C TYR A 94 -3.96 19.54 -3.33
N ALA A 95 -3.55 20.62 -2.70
CA ALA A 95 -2.50 21.53 -3.16
C ALA A 95 -1.50 21.78 -2.01
N ASP A 96 -0.21 21.81 -2.28
CA ASP A 96 0.81 22.04 -1.25
C ASP A 96 0.98 23.53 -0.88
N SER A 97 0.38 24.43 -1.64
CA SER A 97 0.31 25.86 -1.35
C SER A 97 -0.91 26.51 -2.00
N TRP A 98 -1.23 27.73 -1.57
CA TRP A 98 -2.32 28.53 -2.12
C TRP A 98 -2.15 28.86 -3.61
N SER A 99 -0.92 28.86 -4.12
CA SER A 99 -0.60 29.14 -5.52
C SER A 99 -0.45 27.88 -6.38
N SER A 100 -0.52 26.69 -5.77
CA SER A 100 -0.39 25.42 -6.48
C SER A 100 -1.70 24.96 -7.09
N VAL A 101 -1.61 24.28 -8.23
CA VAL A 101 -2.78 23.63 -8.84
C VAL A 101 -3.19 22.45 -7.99
N GLN A 102 -4.45 22.41 -7.54
CA GLN A 102 -4.98 21.28 -6.83
C GLN A 102 -5.24 20.08 -7.75
N PHE A 103 -4.96 18.89 -7.27
CA PHE A 103 -5.25 17.64 -7.98
C PHE A 103 -5.43 16.47 -7.01
N GLN A 104 -5.88 15.33 -7.55
CA GLN A 104 -6.05 14.14 -6.74
C GLN A 104 -4.74 13.76 -6.03
N ARG A 105 -4.79 13.64 -4.72
CA ARG A 105 -3.68 13.21 -3.87
C ARG A 105 -4.06 11.94 -3.11
N MET A 106 -3.06 11.10 -2.88
CA MET A 106 -3.24 9.89 -2.09
C MET A 106 -3.69 10.25 -0.67
N ALA A 107 -4.78 9.66 -0.23
CA ALA A 107 -5.15 9.63 1.18
C ALA A 107 -4.14 8.77 1.98
N ASN A 108 -4.31 8.67 3.29
CA ASN A 108 -3.56 7.69 4.06
C ASN A 108 -4.02 6.29 3.62
N VAL A 109 -3.19 5.59 2.85
CA VAL A 109 -3.52 4.26 2.33
C VAL A 109 -2.91 3.21 3.24
N SER A 110 -3.75 2.35 3.80
CA SER A 110 -3.36 1.41 4.84
C SER A 110 -3.85 0.00 4.55
N LEU A 111 -3.04 -1.01 4.89
CA LEU A 111 -3.50 -2.38 5.02
C LEU A 111 -4.24 -2.51 6.34
N ALA A 112 -5.52 -2.82 6.29
CA ALA A 112 -6.30 -3.03 7.51
C ALA A 112 -5.75 -4.22 8.31
N ALA A 113 -5.89 -4.15 9.62
CA ALA A 113 -5.57 -5.27 10.50
C ALA A 113 -6.42 -6.51 10.16
N GLY A 114 -5.85 -7.67 10.39
CA GLY A 114 -6.54 -8.94 10.19
C GLY A 114 -7.80 -9.07 11.05
N LYS A 115 -8.84 -9.68 10.50
CA LYS A 115 -10.12 -9.93 11.21
C LYS A 115 -10.02 -11.10 12.22
N THR A 116 -9.07 -12.00 11.99
CA THR A 116 -8.80 -13.14 12.88
C THR A 116 -7.82 -12.71 13.97
N PRO A 117 -8.02 -13.07 15.24
CA PRO A 117 -7.12 -12.71 16.33
C PRO A 117 -5.78 -13.48 16.22
N LEU A 118 -4.85 -12.91 15.45
CA LEU A 118 -3.51 -13.44 15.22
C LEU A 118 -2.45 -12.45 15.69
N SER A 119 -1.53 -12.93 16.50
CA SER A 119 -0.30 -12.21 16.87
C SER A 119 0.79 -12.41 15.82
N VAL A 120 1.87 -11.63 15.88
CA VAL A 120 3.07 -11.83 15.05
C VAL A 120 3.66 -13.24 15.27
N SER A 121 3.68 -13.72 16.51
CA SER A 121 4.17 -15.08 16.81
C SER A 121 3.29 -16.16 16.19
N ASP A 122 1.98 -15.93 16.08
CA ASP A 122 1.07 -16.85 15.36
C ASP A 122 1.36 -16.90 13.84
N LEU A 123 1.78 -15.80 13.26
CA LEU A 123 2.19 -15.77 11.85
C LEU A 123 3.48 -16.55 11.62
N ILE A 124 4.38 -16.60 12.59
CA ILE A 124 5.72 -17.21 12.50
C ILE A 124 5.68 -18.70 12.80
N LYS A 125 4.92 -19.14 13.80
CA LYS A 125 4.99 -20.50 14.38
C LYS A 125 4.81 -21.67 13.41
N ASN A 126 4.17 -21.44 12.26
CA ASN A 126 3.94 -22.45 11.24
C ASN A 126 4.79 -22.23 9.97
N VAL A 127 5.83 -21.41 10.05
CA VAL A 127 6.75 -21.16 8.94
C VAL A 127 7.94 -22.11 9.08
N GLU A 128 8.10 -23.04 8.16
CA GLU A 128 9.24 -23.95 8.13
C GLU A 128 10.53 -23.22 7.80
N ASN A 129 10.51 -22.44 6.71
CA ASN A 129 11.62 -21.61 6.26
C ASN A 129 11.07 -20.25 5.79
N GLY A 130 11.61 -19.16 6.32
CA GLY A 130 11.13 -17.83 5.97
C GLY A 130 12.05 -16.71 6.44
N ILE A 131 11.64 -15.49 6.15
CA ILE A 131 12.34 -14.28 6.60
C ILE A 131 11.33 -13.31 7.21
N TYR A 132 11.60 -12.86 8.43
CA TYR A 132 10.89 -11.78 9.07
C TYR A 132 11.61 -10.46 8.76
N ILE A 133 10.91 -9.54 8.12
CA ILE A 133 11.44 -8.26 7.65
C ILE A 133 10.81 -7.14 8.45
N ILE A 134 11.63 -6.25 9.00
CA ILE A 134 11.21 -5.07 9.74
C ILE A 134 11.75 -3.82 9.06
N GLY A 135 10.91 -2.82 8.96
CA GLY A 135 11.24 -1.50 8.43
C GLY A 135 11.20 -1.42 6.91
N ASP A 136 11.28 -0.20 6.41
CA ASP A 136 11.30 0.16 4.99
C ASP A 136 12.75 0.40 4.58
N GLY A 137 13.17 -0.18 3.46
CA GLY A 137 14.52 -0.05 2.91
C GLY A 137 14.52 0.49 1.49
N SER A 138 15.57 0.18 0.75
CA SER A 138 15.69 0.52 -0.67
C SER A 138 14.58 -0.14 -1.50
N PHE A 139 14.19 0.51 -2.58
CA PHE A 139 13.18 -0.03 -3.49
C PHE A 139 13.46 0.36 -4.94
N SER A 140 13.02 -0.49 -5.84
CA SER A 140 12.91 -0.22 -7.27
C SER A 140 11.53 -0.68 -7.74
N ILE A 141 10.80 0.18 -8.45
CA ILE A 141 9.41 -0.08 -8.85
C ILE A 141 9.24 0.43 -10.27
N ASP A 142 8.66 -0.37 -11.16
CA ASP A 142 8.33 0.07 -12.52
C ASP A 142 7.23 1.13 -12.56
N GLN A 143 7.05 1.78 -13.71
CA GLN A 143 6.08 2.87 -13.87
C GLN A 143 4.64 2.40 -13.65
N GLN A 144 4.33 1.15 -14.01
CA GLN A 144 2.98 0.57 -13.83
C GLN A 144 2.73 0.14 -12.38
N ARG A 145 3.76 0.09 -11.54
CA ARG A 145 3.71 -0.50 -10.20
C ARG A 145 3.40 -2.00 -10.22
N TYR A 146 3.73 -2.65 -11.31
CA TYR A 146 3.49 -4.07 -11.51
C TYR A 146 4.64 -4.93 -10.98
N ASN A 147 5.89 -4.57 -11.34
CA ASN A 147 7.09 -5.25 -10.83
C ASN A 147 7.80 -4.35 -9.82
N ALA A 148 8.31 -4.95 -8.77
CA ALA A 148 9.10 -4.23 -7.78
C ALA A 148 10.12 -5.13 -7.06
N GLN A 149 11.15 -4.48 -6.52
CA GLN A 149 12.12 -5.05 -5.60
C GLN A 149 12.19 -4.18 -4.35
N PHE A 150 12.26 -4.80 -3.19
CA PHE A 150 12.31 -4.10 -1.91
C PHE A 150 13.39 -4.70 -1.02
N GLY A 151 14.04 -3.83 -0.25
CA GLY A 151 14.80 -4.18 0.94
C GLY A 151 13.99 -3.93 2.22
N GLY A 152 14.67 -4.01 3.34
CA GLY A 152 14.18 -3.68 4.67
C GLY A 152 15.31 -3.10 5.51
N GLN A 153 15.03 -2.82 6.79
CA GLN A 153 16.06 -2.36 7.73
C GLN A 153 16.65 -3.53 8.52
N LEU A 154 15.81 -4.48 8.93
CA LEU A 154 16.23 -5.66 9.68
C LEU A 154 15.62 -6.90 9.05
N PHE A 155 16.42 -7.94 8.98
CA PHE A 155 16.03 -9.24 8.45
C PHE A 155 16.37 -10.32 9.45
N TYR A 156 15.41 -11.20 9.72
CA TYR A 156 15.60 -12.34 10.61
C TYR A 156 15.21 -13.63 9.90
N GLU A 157 16.07 -14.65 10.00
CA GLU A 157 15.74 -15.98 9.52
C GLU A 157 14.66 -16.61 10.41
N ILE A 158 13.68 -17.24 9.78
CA ILE A 158 12.70 -18.09 10.46
C ILE A 158 12.99 -19.54 10.05
N LYS A 159 13.14 -20.42 11.04
CA LYS A 159 13.23 -21.86 10.84
C LYS A 159 12.34 -22.58 11.83
N ASN A 160 11.53 -23.51 11.32
CA ASN A 160 10.66 -24.37 12.12
C ASN A 160 9.83 -23.58 13.15
N GLY A 161 9.27 -22.45 12.72
CA GLY A 161 8.41 -21.61 13.55
C GLY A 161 9.11 -20.70 14.55
N ALA A 162 10.44 -20.56 14.47
CA ALA A 162 11.22 -19.72 15.37
C ALA A 162 12.16 -18.77 14.63
N ILE A 163 12.35 -17.56 15.16
CA ILE A 163 13.40 -16.64 14.71
C ILE A 163 14.73 -17.16 15.22
N THR A 164 15.71 -17.32 14.32
CA THR A 164 17.00 -17.97 14.64
C THR A 164 18.17 -16.98 14.64
N ARG A 165 18.35 -16.19 13.58
CA ARG A 165 19.48 -15.27 13.44
C ARG A 165 19.14 -14.07 12.60
N MET A 166 19.93 -13.03 12.67
CA MET A 166 19.87 -11.89 11.75
C MET A 166 20.53 -12.27 10.41
N LEU A 167 19.99 -11.66 9.35
CA LEU A 167 20.50 -11.76 8.00
C LEU A 167 20.85 -10.36 7.48
N GLU A 168 21.78 -10.31 6.55
CA GLU A 168 22.16 -9.10 5.81
C GLU A 168 22.06 -9.34 4.30
N ASP A 169 22.14 -8.26 3.53
CA ASP A 169 22.10 -8.31 2.06
C ASP A 169 20.87 -9.03 1.49
N VAL A 170 19.71 -8.79 2.08
CA VAL A 170 18.46 -9.40 1.66
C VAL A 170 17.58 -8.39 0.90
N ALA A 171 17.04 -8.84 -0.22
CA ALA A 171 15.92 -8.15 -0.89
C ALA A 171 14.89 -9.18 -1.35
N TYR A 172 13.67 -8.71 -1.64
CA TYR A 172 12.63 -9.55 -2.23
C TYR A 172 12.05 -8.89 -3.48
N GLN A 173 11.67 -9.73 -4.43
CA GLN A 173 11.10 -9.31 -5.70
C GLN A 173 9.65 -9.73 -5.79
N ILE A 174 8.83 -8.88 -6.40
CA ILE A 174 7.41 -9.11 -6.51
C ILE A 174 6.86 -8.72 -7.88
N ARG A 175 5.77 -9.39 -8.25
CA ARG A 175 4.73 -8.85 -9.13
C ARG A 175 3.50 -8.52 -8.28
N THR A 176 3.02 -7.30 -8.37
CA THR A 176 2.03 -6.77 -7.42
C THR A 176 0.80 -7.66 -7.22
N PRO A 177 0.11 -8.17 -8.26
CA PRO A 177 -1.04 -9.06 -8.04
C PRO A 177 -0.64 -10.41 -7.42
N GLU A 178 0.49 -10.99 -7.86
CA GLU A 178 0.97 -12.26 -7.33
C GLU A 178 1.34 -12.14 -5.84
N PHE A 179 2.04 -11.05 -5.49
CA PHE A 179 2.40 -10.75 -4.11
C PHE A 179 1.18 -10.64 -3.19
N TRP A 180 0.19 -9.83 -3.60
CA TRP A 180 -1.01 -9.66 -2.77
C TRP A 180 -1.87 -10.91 -2.71
N ASN A 181 -1.90 -11.75 -3.76
CA ASN A 181 -2.55 -13.06 -3.72
C ASN A 181 -1.80 -14.07 -2.86
N ALA A 182 -0.48 -13.91 -2.67
CA ALA A 182 0.32 -14.72 -1.77
C ALA A 182 0.13 -14.35 -0.28
N CYS A 183 -0.63 -13.30 0.04
CA CYS A 183 -0.93 -12.92 1.42
C CYS A 183 -1.79 -13.99 2.07
N SER A 184 -1.23 -14.76 3.01
CA SER A 184 -1.90 -15.89 3.68
C SER A 184 -2.46 -15.52 5.04
N ALA A 185 -1.93 -14.50 5.70
CA ALA A 185 -2.41 -14.02 6.99
C ALA A 185 -2.00 -12.57 7.27
N VAL A 186 -2.79 -11.89 8.08
CA VAL A 186 -2.50 -10.53 8.59
C VAL A 186 -2.74 -10.56 10.09
N ALA A 187 -1.80 -10.03 10.87
CA ALA A 187 -1.95 -9.89 12.32
C ALA A 187 -3.09 -8.93 12.66
N ASP A 188 -3.66 -9.08 13.84
CA ASP A 188 -4.83 -8.30 14.26
C ASP A 188 -4.49 -6.86 14.70
N GLN A 189 -5.51 -6.14 15.17
CA GLN A 189 -5.43 -4.73 15.54
C GLN A 189 -4.38 -4.42 16.62
N ARG A 190 -4.00 -5.38 17.47
CA ARG A 190 -2.99 -5.19 18.53
C ARG A 190 -1.60 -4.93 17.95
N ASP A 191 -1.34 -5.42 16.74
CA ASP A 191 -0.07 -5.23 16.03
C ASP A 191 -0.11 -4.04 15.05
N TYR A 192 -1.26 -3.41 14.85
CA TYR A 192 -1.39 -2.31 13.88
C TYR A 192 -0.49 -1.13 14.24
N ARG A 193 0.31 -0.69 13.26
CA ARG A 193 1.25 0.42 13.37
C ARG A 193 0.96 1.46 12.32
N LEU A 194 0.90 2.71 12.74
CA LEU A 194 0.78 3.86 11.85
C LEU A 194 2.16 4.48 11.66
N GLY A 195 2.64 4.46 10.42
CA GLY A 195 3.84 5.15 9.99
C GLY A 195 3.52 6.31 9.06
N GLY A 196 4.53 6.98 8.50
CA GLY A 196 4.28 8.03 7.53
C GLY A 196 5.54 8.69 6.99
N SER A 197 5.33 9.61 6.06
CA SER A 197 6.36 10.45 5.46
C SER A 197 5.87 11.89 5.46
N PHE A 198 6.71 12.82 5.90
CA PHE A 198 6.42 14.25 5.84
C PHE A 198 6.57 14.82 4.43
N PHE A 199 7.37 14.18 3.59
CA PHE A 199 7.77 14.68 2.28
C PHE A 199 7.51 13.64 1.18
N ASP A 200 6.25 13.23 1.01
CA ASP A 200 5.88 12.36 -0.10
C ASP A 200 5.62 13.20 -1.36
N GLY A 201 6.59 13.19 -2.27
CA GLY A 201 6.57 13.97 -3.52
C GLY A 201 5.74 13.31 -4.61
N LYS A 202 4.95 14.09 -5.34
CA LYS A 202 4.07 13.58 -6.38
C LYS A 202 3.58 14.65 -7.35
N GLY A 203 3.29 14.23 -8.57
CA GLY A 203 2.56 15.02 -9.55
C GLY A 203 3.42 15.76 -10.55
N GLN A 204 2.73 16.42 -11.47
CA GLN A 204 3.26 17.38 -12.43
C GLN A 204 2.24 18.51 -12.56
N PRO A 205 2.56 19.70 -12.02
CA PRO A 205 3.80 20.05 -11.31
C PRO A 205 4.00 19.19 -10.04
N ALA A 206 5.26 19.02 -9.65
CA ALA A 206 5.60 18.27 -8.43
C ALA A 206 5.11 19.01 -7.18
N GLN A 207 4.46 18.32 -6.28
CA GLN A 207 3.99 18.82 -5.00
C GLN A 207 4.35 17.84 -3.88
N VAL A 208 4.48 18.34 -2.67
CA VAL A 208 4.84 17.56 -1.48
C VAL A 208 3.66 17.51 -0.52
N SER A 209 3.38 16.35 0.06
CA SER A 209 2.39 16.22 1.13
C SER A 209 2.86 15.26 2.20
N ALA A 210 2.45 15.54 3.43
CA ALA A 210 2.57 14.59 4.51
C ALA A 210 1.48 13.53 4.39
N VAL A 211 1.84 12.25 4.49
CA VAL A 211 0.90 11.13 4.42
C VAL A 211 1.27 10.04 5.41
N SER A 212 0.28 9.37 5.97
CA SER A 212 0.47 8.20 6.82
C SER A 212 0.05 6.93 6.11
N HIS A 213 0.70 5.83 6.50
CA HIS A 213 0.36 4.49 6.06
C HIS A 213 0.37 3.57 7.26
N GLY A 214 -0.72 2.86 7.47
CA GLY A 214 -0.85 1.90 8.54
C GLY A 214 -0.78 0.46 8.04
N SER A 215 -0.31 -0.44 8.88
CA SER A 215 -0.33 -1.88 8.62
C SER A 215 -0.14 -2.66 9.91
N SER A 216 -0.76 -3.82 9.99
CA SER A 216 -0.28 -4.91 10.82
C SER A 216 0.73 -5.76 10.06
N THR A 217 1.51 -6.58 10.76
CA THR A 217 2.41 -7.57 10.14
C THR A 217 1.60 -8.52 9.27
N ALA A 218 2.07 -8.77 8.06
CA ALA A 218 1.42 -9.67 7.12
C ALA A 218 2.38 -10.76 6.67
N ARG A 219 1.87 -11.97 6.46
CA ARG A 219 2.58 -13.12 5.95
C ARG A 219 2.27 -13.32 4.48
N PHE A 220 3.31 -13.52 3.70
CA PHE A 220 3.25 -13.82 2.27
C PHE A 220 4.01 -15.10 2.01
N ASP A 221 3.42 -16.05 1.30
CA ASP A 221 4.02 -17.36 1.04
C ASP A 221 4.60 -17.42 -0.40
N GLY A 222 5.74 -18.09 -0.57
CA GLY A 222 6.33 -18.31 -1.89
C GLY A 222 6.94 -17.06 -2.56
N ILE A 223 7.38 -16.08 -1.79
CA ILE A 223 7.98 -14.84 -2.32
C ILE A 223 9.43 -15.08 -2.73
N ASN A 224 9.83 -14.53 -3.88
CA ASN A 224 11.22 -14.58 -4.35
C ASN A 224 12.11 -13.69 -3.50
N VAL A 225 12.99 -14.31 -2.73
CA VAL A 225 14.00 -13.63 -1.92
C VAL A 225 15.37 -13.82 -2.55
N ILE A 226 16.15 -12.75 -2.62
CA ILE A 226 17.48 -12.73 -3.23
C ILE A 226 18.52 -12.19 -2.26
N SER A 227 19.77 -12.61 -2.45
CA SER A 227 20.93 -11.95 -1.83
C SER A 227 21.38 -10.79 -2.70
N THR A 228 21.67 -9.66 -2.07
CA THR A 228 22.26 -8.48 -2.70
C THR A 228 23.76 -8.35 -2.40
N ALA A 229 24.34 -9.32 -1.70
CA ALA A 229 25.77 -9.39 -1.43
C ALA A 229 26.58 -9.31 -2.74
N ARG A 230 27.58 -8.43 -2.76
CA ARG A 230 28.56 -8.40 -3.85
C ARG A 230 29.59 -9.48 -3.59
N SER A 231 29.74 -10.44 -4.50
CA SER A 231 30.95 -11.27 -4.54
C SER A 231 32.11 -10.32 -4.86
N LEU A 232 33.01 -10.13 -3.91
CA LEU A 232 34.35 -9.59 -4.21
C LEU A 232 35.05 -10.68 -5.01
N GLY A 233 35.06 -10.53 -6.34
CA GLY A 233 35.84 -11.39 -7.23
C GLY A 233 37.35 -11.18 -7.04
#